data_fdadeb5f74db5d9bdbb7b09b91fe28d0
#
_entry.id   fdadeb5f74db5d9bdbb7b09b91fe28d0
#
_cell.length_a   1.000
_cell.length_b   1.000
_cell.length_c   1.000
_cell.angle_alpha   90.00
_cell.angle_beta   90.00
_cell.angle_gamma   90.00
#
_symmetry.space_group_name_H-M   'P 1'
#
loop_
_entity.id
_entity.type
_entity.pdbx_description
1 polymer ?
#
loop_
_entity_poly.entity_id
_entity_poly.type
_entity_poly.pdbx_seq_one_letter_code
_entity_poly.pdbx_strand_id
1 'polypeptide(L)'
;MKTLVLLHGHGVDSKIWEPLSTKLSDYQVLTPDYSAEVAYQSIEAYADWLYQWLISVGVEKCTLLGHSMGGYITLAFAEKYPDLLEGFGLFHSTAYADDEAKKEQRKKTLAFMENHGAAAFIRQSGPNMYAEEFAEQNPEIVKNHVEQYSQLPTDAVITGFRAIMNRPDRTHLLSETSVPVLFIFGKQDKLIVFEKNIGLSELPQKASTVILAQAGHMGMIEDTDACADSIKTFLQTT
;
A
#
# COMPACT_ATOMS: atom_id res chain seq x y z
N MET A 1 -1.39 18.01 -16.73
CA MET A 1 -2.21 16.91 -16.18
C MET A 1 -1.53 16.51 -14.88
N LYS A 2 -2.28 16.35 -13.76
CA LYS A 2 -1.67 15.94 -12.49
C LYS A 2 -1.18 14.50 -12.57
N THR A 3 -0.02 14.24 -11.97
CA THR A 3 0.58 12.90 -11.92
C THR A 3 0.22 12.23 -10.61
N LEU A 4 -0.42 11.06 -10.69
CA LEU A 4 -0.75 10.19 -9.58
C LEU A 4 0.11 8.93 -9.66
N VAL A 5 0.85 8.63 -8.60
CA VAL A 5 1.66 7.40 -8.50
C VAL A 5 1.00 6.48 -7.48
N LEU A 6 0.73 5.24 -7.87
CA LEU A 6 0.09 4.23 -7.03
C LEU A 6 1.07 3.09 -6.75
N LEU A 7 1.45 2.91 -5.49
CA LEU A 7 2.36 1.87 -5.04
C LEU A 7 1.58 0.67 -4.49
N HIS A 8 1.85 -0.50 -5.03
CA HIS A 8 1.21 -1.74 -4.58
C HIS A 8 1.72 -2.23 -3.22
N GLY A 9 1.03 -3.19 -2.63
CA GLY A 9 1.39 -3.83 -1.37
C GLY A 9 2.40 -4.98 -1.53
N HIS A 10 2.68 -5.64 -0.42
CA HIS A 10 3.49 -6.86 -0.39
C HIS A 10 2.67 -8.07 -0.87
N GLY A 11 3.29 -8.96 -1.64
CA GLY A 11 2.66 -10.19 -2.12
C GLY A 11 1.63 -10.00 -3.23
N VAL A 12 1.63 -8.83 -3.86
CA VAL A 12 0.85 -8.45 -5.04
C VAL A 12 1.73 -7.66 -6.00
N ASP A 13 1.26 -7.38 -7.21
CA ASP A 13 1.91 -6.54 -8.21
C ASP A 13 1.10 -5.28 -8.55
N SER A 14 1.57 -4.49 -9.51
CA SER A 14 0.91 -3.24 -9.94
C SER A 14 -0.48 -3.45 -10.55
N LYS A 15 -0.85 -4.66 -10.96
CA LYS A 15 -2.16 -4.96 -11.57
C LYS A 15 -3.33 -4.81 -10.60
N ILE A 16 -3.07 -4.80 -9.28
CA ILE A 16 -4.14 -4.49 -8.30
C ILE A 16 -4.79 -3.13 -8.56
N TRP A 17 -4.09 -2.24 -9.28
CA TRP A 17 -4.54 -0.89 -9.59
C TRP A 17 -5.32 -0.77 -10.91
N GLU A 18 -5.37 -1.83 -11.75
CA GLU A 18 -6.03 -1.77 -13.06
C GLU A 18 -7.50 -1.32 -12.99
N PRO A 19 -8.36 -1.87 -12.07
CA PRO A 19 -9.74 -1.43 -11.97
C PRO A 19 -9.86 0.05 -11.63
N LEU A 20 -9.02 0.52 -10.70
CA LEU A 20 -9.02 1.90 -10.24
C LEU A 20 -8.45 2.85 -11.30
N SER A 21 -7.37 2.47 -11.97
CA SER A 21 -6.71 3.29 -13.00
C SER A 21 -7.64 3.62 -14.16
N THR A 22 -8.53 2.70 -14.55
CA THR A 22 -9.52 2.97 -15.62
C THR A 22 -10.49 4.08 -15.25
N LYS A 23 -10.79 4.27 -13.96
CA LYS A 23 -11.67 5.33 -13.44
C LYS A 23 -10.96 6.67 -13.21
N LEU A 24 -9.64 6.69 -13.32
CA LEU A 24 -8.77 7.85 -13.09
C LEU A 24 -8.11 8.35 -14.40
N SER A 25 -8.70 8.05 -15.55
CA SER A 25 -8.15 8.34 -16.88
C SER A 25 -7.91 9.84 -17.17
N ASP A 26 -8.50 10.74 -16.39
CA ASP A 26 -8.27 12.20 -16.49
C ASP A 26 -6.92 12.64 -15.89
N TYR A 27 -6.20 11.73 -15.27
CA TYR A 27 -4.91 11.95 -14.63
C TYR A 27 -3.81 11.12 -15.31
N GLN A 28 -2.56 11.52 -15.15
CA GLN A 28 -1.43 10.67 -15.49
C GLN A 28 -1.22 9.66 -14.34
N VAL A 29 -1.77 8.45 -14.49
CA VAL A 29 -1.63 7.39 -13.47
C VAL A 29 -0.41 6.54 -13.79
N LEU A 30 0.50 6.43 -12.82
CA LEU A 30 1.72 5.63 -12.89
C LEU A 30 1.67 4.56 -11.79
N THR A 31 1.90 3.30 -12.17
CA THR A 31 1.84 2.16 -11.27
C THR A 31 3.14 1.35 -11.35
N PRO A 32 4.25 1.87 -10.77
CA PRO A 32 5.53 1.15 -10.81
C PRO A 32 5.42 -0.21 -10.14
N ASP A 33 6.02 -1.22 -10.76
CA ASP A 33 6.03 -2.60 -10.27
C ASP A 33 7.39 -2.96 -9.70
N TYR A 34 7.40 -3.37 -8.43
CA TYR A 34 8.56 -3.85 -7.70
C TYR A 34 8.32 -5.24 -7.07
N SER A 35 7.32 -5.96 -7.56
CA SER A 35 6.90 -7.26 -7.02
C SER A 35 7.95 -8.37 -7.15
N ALA A 36 8.86 -8.24 -8.13
CA ALA A 36 9.93 -9.20 -8.39
C ALA A 36 11.31 -8.76 -7.87
N GLU A 37 11.39 -7.62 -7.15
CA GLU A 37 12.65 -7.06 -6.71
C GLU A 37 13.26 -7.83 -5.52
N VAL A 38 14.55 -8.11 -5.62
CA VAL A 38 15.33 -8.81 -4.58
C VAL A 38 16.48 -7.98 -4.03
N ALA A 39 16.75 -6.82 -4.62
CA ALA A 39 17.87 -5.98 -4.25
C ALA A 39 17.59 -5.08 -3.03
N TYR A 40 16.32 -4.74 -2.76
CA TYR A 40 15.95 -3.73 -1.78
C TYR A 40 15.64 -4.36 -0.42
N GLN A 41 16.59 -4.25 0.51
CA GLN A 41 16.55 -4.89 1.82
C GLN A 41 15.84 -4.06 2.90
N SER A 42 15.41 -2.84 2.58
CA SER A 42 14.69 -1.94 3.51
C SER A 42 13.65 -1.10 2.77
N ILE A 43 12.69 -0.57 3.50
CA ILE A 43 11.66 0.34 2.97
C ILE A 43 12.31 1.61 2.39
N GLU A 44 13.39 2.09 2.99
CA GLU A 44 14.17 3.23 2.51
C GLU A 44 14.81 2.95 1.14
N ALA A 45 15.30 1.73 0.91
CA ALA A 45 15.88 1.35 -0.39
C ALA A 45 14.82 1.31 -1.50
N TYR A 46 13.58 0.87 -1.20
CA TYR A 46 12.46 0.99 -2.14
C TYR A 46 12.10 2.46 -2.41
N ALA A 47 12.16 3.33 -1.41
CA ALA A 47 11.93 4.77 -1.62
C ALA A 47 13.00 5.41 -2.50
N ASP A 48 14.28 5.03 -2.32
CA ASP A 48 15.40 5.49 -3.16
C ASP A 48 15.26 5.00 -4.60
N TRP A 49 14.86 3.74 -4.81
CA TRP A 49 14.55 3.22 -6.12
C TRP A 49 13.39 3.99 -6.77
N LEU A 50 12.32 4.23 -6.04
CA LEU A 50 11.17 4.98 -6.55
C LEU A 50 11.59 6.39 -7.00
N TYR A 51 12.41 7.07 -6.22
CA TYR A 51 12.95 8.38 -6.60
C TYR A 51 13.68 8.32 -7.94
N GLN A 52 14.62 7.37 -8.11
CA GLN A 52 15.36 7.23 -9.36
C GLN A 52 14.43 6.87 -10.53
N TRP A 53 13.43 6.03 -10.28
CA TRP A 53 12.46 5.65 -11.30
C TRP A 53 11.63 6.87 -11.73
N LEU A 54 11.11 7.68 -10.80
CA LEU A 54 10.35 8.90 -11.11
C LEU A 54 11.15 9.89 -11.94
N ILE A 55 12.41 10.12 -11.58
CA ILE A 55 13.32 10.97 -12.36
C ILE A 55 13.53 10.40 -13.78
N SER A 56 13.70 9.09 -13.92
CA SER A 56 13.93 8.44 -15.22
C SER A 56 12.74 8.56 -16.17
N VAL A 57 11.52 8.66 -15.63
CA VAL A 57 10.29 8.85 -16.44
C VAL A 57 9.84 10.32 -16.50
N GLY A 58 10.67 11.26 -16.02
CA GLY A 58 10.48 12.70 -16.16
C GLY A 58 9.39 13.29 -15.25
N VAL A 59 9.13 12.67 -14.09
CA VAL A 59 8.18 13.21 -13.10
C VAL A 59 8.87 14.22 -12.21
N GLU A 60 8.42 15.46 -12.26
CA GLU A 60 8.93 16.56 -11.41
C GLU A 60 8.13 16.72 -10.13
N LYS A 61 6.82 16.48 -10.19
CA LYS A 61 5.88 16.55 -9.06
C LYS A 61 4.82 15.46 -9.19
N CYS A 62 4.38 14.91 -8.07
CA CYS A 62 3.31 13.91 -8.06
C CYS A 62 2.53 13.90 -6.74
N THR A 63 1.33 13.32 -6.80
CA THR A 63 0.64 12.78 -5.63
C THR A 63 0.97 11.30 -5.53
N LEU A 64 1.43 10.85 -4.37
CA LEU A 64 1.89 9.48 -4.15
C LEU A 64 0.97 8.74 -3.18
N LEU A 65 0.27 7.69 -3.62
CA LEU A 65 -0.58 6.87 -2.78
C LEU A 65 -0.01 5.45 -2.67
N GLY A 66 0.13 4.95 -1.46
CA GLY A 66 0.68 3.62 -1.22
C GLY A 66 -0.28 2.70 -0.48
N HIS A 67 -0.53 1.53 -1.08
CA HIS A 67 -1.29 0.46 -0.46
C HIS A 67 -0.40 -0.40 0.43
N SER A 68 -0.79 -0.62 1.69
CA SER A 68 -0.11 -1.54 2.60
C SER A 68 1.41 -1.25 2.69
N MET A 69 2.29 -2.14 2.24
CA MET A 69 3.75 -1.89 2.14
C MET A 69 4.06 -0.65 1.29
N GLY A 70 3.30 -0.42 0.22
CA GLY A 70 3.42 0.81 -0.59
C GLY A 70 3.24 2.08 0.24
N GLY A 71 2.40 2.06 1.29
CA GLY A 71 2.25 3.18 2.23
C GLY A 71 3.49 3.38 3.10
N TYR A 72 4.19 2.31 3.48
CA TYR A 72 5.48 2.44 4.18
C TYR A 72 6.54 3.09 3.29
N ILE A 73 6.56 2.68 2.00
CA ILE A 73 7.45 3.28 0.99
C ILE A 73 7.08 4.76 0.77
N THR A 74 5.78 5.08 0.71
CA THR A 74 5.28 6.46 0.59
C THR A 74 5.78 7.34 1.74
N LEU A 75 5.72 6.86 2.98
CA LEU A 75 6.22 7.60 4.14
C LEU A 75 7.74 7.80 4.10
N ALA A 76 8.50 6.75 3.75
CA ALA A 76 9.96 6.87 3.60
C ALA A 76 10.34 7.82 2.46
N PHE A 77 9.56 7.83 1.38
CA PHE A 77 9.71 8.76 0.27
C PHE A 77 9.41 10.20 0.70
N ALA A 78 8.31 10.42 1.41
CA ALA A 78 7.93 11.73 1.92
C ALA A 78 8.96 12.32 2.90
N GLU A 79 9.61 11.47 3.70
CA GLU A 79 10.71 11.86 4.60
C GLU A 79 11.96 12.31 3.83
N LYS A 80 12.31 11.60 2.76
CA LYS A 80 13.58 11.81 2.02
C LYS A 80 13.46 12.80 0.86
N TYR A 81 12.32 12.83 0.18
CA TYR A 81 12.10 13.55 -1.08
C TYR A 81 10.81 14.39 -1.07
N PRO A 82 10.56 15.20 0.01
CA PRO A 82 9.30 15.93 0.15
C PRO A 82 9.04 16.90 -1.00
N ASP A 83 10.09 17.42 -1.62
CA ASP A 83 9.99 18.40 -2.70
C ASP A 83 9.31 17.86 -3.97
N LEU A 84 9.22 16.53 -4.16
CA LEU A 84 8.53 15.93 -5.29
C LEU A 84 7.03 15.74 -5.03
N LEU A 85 6.56 15.97 -3.80
CA LEU A 85 5.18 15.67 -3.43
C LEU A 85 4.29 16.91 -3.45
N GLU A 86 3.16 16.82 -4.15
CA GLU A 86 2.01 17.72 -4.04
C GLU A 86 1.04 17.26 -2.95
N GLY A 87 1.04 15.97 -2.65
CA GLY A 87 0.30 15.30 -1.59
C GLY A 87 0.70 13.83 -1.53
N PHE A 88 0.34 13.15 -0.46
CA PHE A 88 0.53 11.70 -0.37
C PHE A 88 -0.61 11.02 0.38
N GLY A 89 -0.66 9.69 0.36
CA GLY A 89 -1.70 8.99 1.11
C GLY A 89 -1.35 7.57 1.48
N LEU A 90 -2.01 7.13 2.54
CA LEU A 90 -1.97 5.79 3.09
C LEU A 90 -3.27 5.06 2.74
N PHE A 91 -3.16 4.10 1.83
CA PHE A 91 -4.25 3.27 1.36
C PHE A 91 -4.17 1.92 2.07
N HIS A 92 -5.06 1.64 3.02
CA HIS A 92 -4.99 0.46 3.88
C HIS A 92 -3.59 0.23 4.46
N SER A 93 -3.01 1.29 5.04
CA SER A 93 -1.65 1.28 5.55
C SER A 93 -1.54 2.00 6.90
N THR A 94 -0.34 2.02 7.47
CA THR A 94 -0.07 2.60 8.79
C THR A 94 1.29 3.30 8.81
N ALA A 95 1.45 4.27 9.71
CA ALA A 95 2.74 4.91 10.00
C ALA A 95 3.47 4.26 11.18
N TYR A 96 2.81 3.38 11.93
CA TYR A 96 3.41 2.71 13.09
C TYR A 96 4.45 1.66 12.69
N ALA A 97 5.51 1.55 13.50
CA ALA A 97 6.34 0.35 13.52
C ALA A 97 5.53 -0.85 14.04
N ASP A 98 6.03 -2.06 13.77
CA ASP A 98 5.48 -3.26 14.41
C ASP A 98 5.84 -3.28 15.90
N ASP A 99 4.88 -3.61 16.75
CA ASP A 99 5.13 -3.95 18.14
C ASP A 99 5.85 -5.32 18.28
N GLU A 100 6.31 -5.64 19.46
CA GLU A 100 7.07 -6.89 19.69
C GLU A 100 6.24 -8.16 19.38
N ALA A 101 4.93 -8.15 19.66
CA ALA A 101 4.05 -9.27 19.34
C ALA A 101 3.93 -9.47 17.82
N LYS A 102 3.80 -8.37 17.07
CA LYS A 102 3.74 -8.39 15.62
C LYS A 102 5.07 -8.82 15.00
N LYS A 103 6.20 -8.35 15.55
CA LYS A 103 7.55 -8.78 15.11
C LYS A 103 7.73 -10.29 15.29
N GLU A 104 7.33 -10.84 16.45
CA GLU A 104 7.40 -12.30 16.67
C GLU A 104 6.49 -13.08 15.72
N GLN A 105 5.30 -12.59 15.45
CA GLN A 105 4.43 -13.19 14.45
C GLN A 105 5.08 -13.19 13.05
N ARG A 106 5.72 -12.06 12.67
CA ARG A 106 6.41 -11.95 11.37
C ARG A 106 7.60 -12.88 11.27
N LYS A 107 8.37 -13.10 12.33
CA LYS A 107 9.46 -14.09 12.33
C LYS A 107 8.94 -15.50 12.01
N LYS A 108 7.80 -15.88 12.58
CA LYS A 108 7.15 -17.17 12.29
C LYS A 108 6.69 -17.25 10.83
N THR A 109 6.10 -16.17 10.31
CA THR A 109 5.66 -16.10 8.91
C THR A 109 6.86 -16.15 7.95
N LEU A 110 7.96 -15.47 8.28
CA LEU A 110 9.20 -15.52 7.49
C LEU A 110 9.75 -16.93 7.42
N ALA A 111 9.89 -17.60 8.57
CA ALA A 111 10.33 -18.99 8.65
C ALA A 111 9.39 -19.94 7.87
N PHE A 112 8.09 -19.69 7.90
CA PHE A 112 7.14 -20.45 7.08
C PHE A 112 7.40 -20.28 5.58
N MET A 113 7.61 -19.05 5.10
CA MET A 113 7.93 -18.78 3.68
C MET A 113 9.28 -19.39 3.27
N GLU A 114 10.29 -19.33 4.13
CA GLU A 114 11.61 -19.94 3.89
C GLU A 114 11.54 -21.47 3.75
N ASN A 115 10.63 -22.13 4.51
CA ASN A 115 10.47 -23.57 4.48
C ASN A 115 9.48 -24.09 3.40
N HIS A 116 8.46 -23.31 3.08
CA HIS A 116 7.33 -23.76 2.24
C HIS A 116 7.13 -22.93 0.97
N GLY A 117 7.91 -21.86 0.80
CA GLY A 117 7.79 -20.93 -0.34
C GLY A 117 6.69 -19.88 -0.18
N ALA A 118 6.82 -18.79 -0.95
CA ALA A 118 5.86 -17.69 -0.93
C ALA A 118 4.47 -18.11 -1.44
N ALA A 119 4.40 -19.06 -2.37
CA ALA A 119 3.12 -19.57 -2.88
C ALA A 119 2.23 -20.16 -1.77
N ALA A 120 2.83 -20.90 -0.83
CA ALA A 120 2.09 -21.44 0.32
C ALA A 120 1.57 -20.33 1.24
N PHE A 121 2.39 -19.31 1.49
CA PHE A 121 1.99 -18.13 2.27
C PHE A 121 0.84 -17.38 1.59
N ILE A 122 0.92 -17.11 0.28
CA ILE A 122 -0.11 -16.37 -0.46
C ILE A 122 -1.43 -17.15 -0.50
N ARG A 123 -1.39 -18.48 -0.68
CA ARG A 123 -2.60 -19.32 -0.63
C ARG A 123 -3.28 -19.27 0.73
N GLN A 124 -2.51 -19.14 1.81
CA GLN A 124 -3.05 -19.08 3.17
C GLN A 124 -3.55 -17.67 3.53
N SER A 125 -2.81 -16.63 3.13
CA SER A 125 -3.09 -15.24 3.53
C SER A 125 -3.99 -14.47 2.56
N GLY A 126 -3.95 -14.78 1.27
CA GLY A 126 -4.66 -14.05 0.22
C GLY A 126 -6.17 -13.90 0.46
N PRO A 127 -6.90 -14.97 0.83
CA PRO A 127 -8.33 -14.83 1.13
C PRO A 127 -8.63 -13.88 2.29
N ASN A 128 -7.72 -13.77 3.27
CA ASN A 128 -7.89 -12.89 4.43
C ASN A 128 -7.66 -11.40 4.13
N MET A 129 -7.24 -11.06 2.92
CA MET A 129 -7.09 -9.66 2.48
C MET A 129 -8.44 -9.02 2.15
N TYR A 130 -9.48 -9.81 1.94
CA TYR A 130 -10.82 -9.33 1.60
C TYR A 130 -11.75 -9.34 2.82
N ALA A 131 -12.76 -8.47 2.79
CA ALA A 131 -13.89 -8.58 3.70
C ALA A 131 -14.61 -9.92 3.48
N GLU A 132 -15.12 -10.51 4.55
CA GLU A 132 -15.73 -11.84 4.51
C GLU A 132 -16.92 -11.89 3.54
N GLU A 133 -17.82 -10.91 3.65
CA GLU A 133 -18.99 -10.80 2.77
C GLU A 133 -18.58 -10.62 1.30
N PHE A 134 -17.55 -9.80 1.01
CA PHE A 134 -17.04 -9.64 -0.35
C PHE A 134 -16.48 -10.96 -0.89
N ALA A 135 -15.69 -11.67 -0.10
CA ALA A 135 -15.10 -12.95 -0.50
C ALA A 135 -16.16 -14.04 -0.78
N GLU A 136 -17.23 -14.08 0.02
CA GLU A 136 -18.36 -15.00 -0.19
C GLU A 136 -19.13 -14.67 -1.48
N GLN A 137 -19.35 -13.39 -1.76
CA GLN A 137 -20.07 -12.94 -2.95
C GLN A 137 -19.23 -12.99 -4.23
N ASN A 138 -17.90 -12.93 -4.11
CA ASN A 138 -16.95 -12.85 -5.23
C ASN A 138 -15.83 -13.91 -5.16
N PRO A 139 -16.14 -15.20 -5.02
CA PRO A 139 -15.13 -16.24 -4.80
C PRO A 139 -14.13 -16.37 -5.95
N GLU A 140 -14.54 -16.09 -7.19
CA GLU A 140 -13.65 -16.13 -8.35
C GLU A 140 -12.62 -14.99 -8.33
N ILE A 141 -12.95 -13.81 -7.80
CA ILE A 141 -11.99 -12.70 -7.66
C ILE A 141 -10.90 -13.13 -6.67
N VAL A 142 -11.29 -13.66 -5.52
CA VAL A 142 -10.35 -14.13 -4.49
C VAL A 142 -9.49 -15.28 -5.00
N LYS A 143 -10.08 -16.23 -5.71
CA LYS A 143 -9.35 -17.35 -6.33
C LYS A 143 -8.34 -16.87 -7.35
N ASN A 144 -8.73 -15.99 -8.27
CA ASN A 144 -7.84 -15.42 -9.29
C ASN A 144 -6.69 -14.66 -8.65
N HIS A 145 -6.94 -13.88 -7.59
CA HIS A 145 -5.91 -13.21 -6.80
C HIS A 145 -4.88 -14.22 -6.27
N VAL A 146 -5.35 -15.27 -5.60
CA VAL A 146 -4.48 -16.31 -5.03
C VAL A 146 -3.67 -17.03 -6.12
N GLU A 147 -4.31 -17.40 -7.23
CA GLU A 147 -3.65 -18.07 -8.36
C GLU A 147 -2.58 -17.18 -8.99
N GLN A 148 -2.91 -15.93 -9.28
CA GLN A 148 -1.98 -14.96 -9.89
C GLN A 148 -0.76 -14.72 -9.00
N TYR A 149 -0.98 -14.34 -7.75
CA TYR A 149 0.11 -13.90 -6.87
C TYR A 149 0.89 -15.06 -6.24
N SER A 150 0.36 -16.28 -6.27
CA SER A 150 1.13 -17.49 -5.95
C SER A 150 2.28 -17.76 -6.94
N GLN A 151 2.32 -17.05 -8.08
CA GLN A 151 3.40 -17.16 -9.07
C GLN A 151 4.55 -16.17 -8.80
N LEU A 152 4.43 -15.26 -7.83
CA LEU A 152 5.50 -14.32 -7.50
C LEU A 152 6.77 -15.05 -7.03
N PRO A 153 7.97 -14.53 -7.41
CA PRO A 153 9.23 -15.13 -6.98
C PRO A 153 9.36 -15.17 -5.46
N THR A 154 9.60 -16.35 -4.90
CA THR A 154 9.71 -16.55 -3.44
C THR A 154 10.73 -15.60 -2.81
N ASP A 155 11.90 -15.42 -3.42
CA ASP A 155 12.96 -14.57 -2.90
C ASP A 155 12.55 -13.10 -2.85
N ALA A 156 11.77 -12.62 -3.83
CA ALA A 156 11.27 -11.26 -3.85
C ALA A 156 10.22 -11.03 -2.74
N VAL A 157 9.29 -11.97 -2.57
CA VAL A 157 8.29 -11.91 -1.49
C VAL A 157 8.97 -11.93 -0.12
N ILE A 158 9.98 -12.79 0.09
CA ILE A 158 10.76 -12.85 1.33
C ILE A 158 11.53 -11.54 1.56
N THR A 159 12.16 -10.98 0.52
CA THR A 159 12.90 -9.71 0.60
C THR A 159 12.00 -8.55 1.02
N GLY A 160 10.86 -8.38 0.36
CA GLY A 160 9.87 -7.36 0.74
C GLY A 160 9.35 -7.56 2.16
N PHE A 161 9.11 -8.80 2.58
CA PHE A 161 8.66 -9.10 3.94
C PHE A 161 9.69 -8.72 5.02
N ARG A 162 10.98 -8.96 4.75
CA ARG A 162 12.08 -8.54 5.64
C ARG A 162 12.18 -7.02 5.73
N ALA A 163 12.02 -6.31 4.62
CA ALA A 163 11.97 -4.85 4.62
C ALA A 163 10.83 -4.30 5.49
N ILE A 164 9.64 -4.91 5.43
CA ILE A 164 8.50 -4.55 6.28
C ILE A 164 8.82 -4.73 7.77
N MET A 165 9.46 -5.85 8.15
CA MET A 165 9.75 -6.17 9.56
C MET A 165 10.64 -5.14 10.24
N ASN A 166 11.55 -4.52 9.48
CA ASN A 166 12.59 -3.63 9.99
C ASN A 166 12.22 -2.15 9.89
N ARG A 167 11.02 -1.82 9.38
CA ARG A 167 10.62 -0.43 9.19
C ARG A 167 10.51 0.32 10.52
N PRO A 168 11.00 1.56 10.59
CA PRO A 168 10.80 2.40 11.76
C PRO A 168 9.37 2.95 11.83
N ASP A 169 9.00 3.50 13.00
CA ASP A 169 7.83 4.35 13.17
C ASP A 169 8.05 5.69 12.46
N ARG A 170 7.03 6.14 11.71
CA ARG A 170 7.03 7.42 10.97
C ARG A 170 5.82 8.28 11.28
N THR A 171 5.22 8.11 12.46
CA THR A 171 4.07 8.92 12.90
C THR A 171 4.41 10.40 12.99
N HIS A 172 5.64 10.74 13.38
CA HIS A 172 6.12 12.12 13.46
C HIS A 172 5.98 12.86 12.13
N LEU A 173 6.24 12.17 11.01
CA LEU A 173 6.16 12.75 9.67
C LEU A 173 4.74 13.25 9.34
N LEU A 174 3.71 12.57 9.82
CA LEU A 174 2.31 12.99 9.62
C LEU A 174 2.02 14.32 10.31
N SER A 175 2.62 14.57 11.46
CA SER A 175 2.45 15.84 12.20
C SER A 175 3.29 16.99 11.62
N GLU A 176 4.39 16.66 10.95
CA GLU A 176 5.37 17.64 10.44
C GLU A 176 5.13 18.03 8.98
N THR A 177 4.38 17.22 8.22
CA THR A 177 4.16 17.46 6.79
C THR A 177 3.30 18.70 6.52
N SER A 178 3.70 19.47 5.51
CA SER A 178 2.94 20.63 5.01
C SER A 178 2.01 20.32 3.83
N VAL A 179 2.24 19.15 3.17
CA VAL A 179 1.41 18.73 2.04
C VAL A 179 0.16 17.97 2.52
N PRO A 180 -0.94 17.98 1.73
CA PRO A 180 -2.14 17.23 2.07
C PRO A 180 -1.89 15.72 2.17
N VAL A 181 -2.59 15.06 3.10
CA VAL A 181 -2.51 13.60 3.31
C VAL A 181 -3.88 12.96 3.16
N LEU A 182 -3.97 11.91 2.35
CA LEU A 182 -5.16 11.09 2.19
C LEU A 182 -5.02 9.79 2.99
N PHE A 183 -6.07 9.46 3.74
CA PHE A 183 -6.20 8.16 4.40
C PHE A 183 -7.41 7.42 3.83
N ILE A 184 -7.20 6.18 3.38
CA ILE A 184 -8.28 5.28 2.98
C ILE A 184 -8.21 4.04 3.86
N PHE A 185 -9.24 3.83 4.68
CA PHE A 185 -9.36 2.71 5.61
C PHE A 185 -10.51 1.79 5.23
N GLY A 186 -10.31 0.49 5.36
CA GLY A 186 -11.37 -0.51 5.34
C GLY A 186 -11.79 -0.88 6.77
N LYS A 187 -13.09 -0.83 7.08
CA LYS A 187 -13.57 -1.23 8.42
C LYS A 187 -13.41 -2.73 8.68
N GLN A 188 -13.37 -3.54 7.62
CA GLN A 188 -13.23 -5.00 7.71
C GLN A 188 -11.76 -5.45 7.51
N ASP A 189 -10.80 -4.51 7.47
CA ASP A 189 -9.39 -4.81 7.28
C ASP A 189 -8.82 -5.53 8.51
N LYS A 190 -8.43 -6.80 8.31
CA LYS A 190 -7.86 -7.67 9.35
C LYS A 190 -6.35 -7.47 9.51
N LEU A 191 -5.69 -6.79 8.56
CA LEU A 191 -4.24 -6.56 8.54
C LEU A 191 -3.88 -5.19 9.12
N ILE A 192 -4.59 -4.14 8.69
CA ILE A 192 -4.48 -2.77 9.17
C ILE A 192 -5.78 -2.42 9.91
N VAL A 193 -5.86 -2.89 11.14
CA VAL A 193 -7.07 -2.78 11.97
C VAL A 193 -7.51 -1.32 12.10
N PHE A 194 -8.73 -1.01 11.65
CA PHE A 194 -9.27 0.35 11.57
C PHE A 194 -9.16 1.10 12.89
N GLU A 195 -9.63 0.52 14.00
CA GLU A 195 -9.68 1.17 15.31
C GLU A 195 -8.30 1.55 15.86
N LYS A 196 -7.26 0.84 15.43
CA LYS A 196 -5.86 1.13 15.82
C LYS A 196 -5.23 2.23 14.98
N ASN A 197 -5.75 2.49 13.78
CA ASN A 197 -5.10 3.34 12.80
C ASN A 197 -5.84 4.63 12.50
N ILE A 198 -7.14 4.74 12.83
CA ILE A 198 -7.95 5.93 12.52
C ILE A 198 -7.37 7.21 13.13
N GLY A 199 -6.78 7.15 14.33
CA GLY A 199 -6.13 8.28 14.97
C GLY A 199 -4.95 8.89 14.21
N LEU A 200 -4.34 8.14 13.26
CA LEU A 200 -3.27 8.68 12.39
C LEU A 200 -3.79 9.82 11.50
N SER A 201 -5.05 9.81 11.14
CA SER A 201 -5.66 10.84 10.29
C SER A 201 -5.88 12.18 10.99
N GLU A 202 -5.72 12.23 12.31
CA GLU A 202 -5.80 13.45 13.11
C GLU A 202 -4.45 14.18 13.22
N LEU A 203 -3.34 13.54 12.79
CA LEU A 203 -2.00 14.09 12.94
C LEU A 203 -1.66 15.17 11.89
N PRO A 204 -1.98 15.03 10.58
CA PRO A 204 -1.64 16.05 9.60
C PRO A 204 -2.54 17.29 9.71
N GLN A 205 -1.97 18.47 9.44
CA GLN A 205 -2.74 19.71 9.39
C GLN A 205 -3.79 19.72 8.27
N LYS A 206 -3.52 19.00 7.18
CA LYS A 206 -4.41 18.86 6.01
C LYS A 206 -4.64 17.38 5.75
N ALA A 207 -5.66 16.82 6.35
CA ALA A 207 -6.03 15.41 6.17
C ALA A 207 -7.36 15.27 5.44
N SER A 208 -7.43 14.30 4.54
CA SER A 208 -8.67 13.76 3.98
C SER A 208 -8.80 12.31 4.42
N THR A 209 -9.94 11.93 4.98
CA THR A 209 -10.16 10.58 5.51
C THR A 209 -11.37 9.93 4.86
N VAL A 210 -11.18 8.74 4.36
CA VAL A 210 -12.21 7.92 3.74
C VAL A 210 -12.30 6.58 4.46
N ILE A 211 -13.50 6.19 4.81
CA ILE A 211 -13.79 4.94 5.52
C ILE A 211 -14.71 4.09 4.65
N LEU A 212 -14.16 3.00 4.14
CA LEU A 212 -14.91 2.02 3.36
C LEU A 212 -15.55 1.01 4.33
N ALA A 213 -16.84 1.15 4.56
CA ALA A 213 -17.54 0.43 5.63
C ALA A 213 -17.56 -1.10 5.41
N GLN A 214 -17.55 -1.54 4.16
CA GLN A 214 -17.69 -2.95 3.78
C GLN A 214 -16.39 -3.54 3.20
N ALA A 215 -15.31 -2.74 3.06
CA ALA A 215 -14.06 -3.20 2.50
C ALA A 215 -13.11 -3.76 3.57
N GLY A 216 -12.38 -4.81 3.19
CA GLY A 216 -11.22 -5.34 3.89
C GLY A 216 -9.94 -4.58 3.53
N HIS A 217 -8.89 -5.33 3.16
CA HIS A 217 -7.58 -4.78 2.82
C HIS A 217 -7.42 -4.40 1.33
N MET A 218 -8.35 -4.80 0.47
CA MET A 218 -8.28 -4.63 -0.97
C MET A 218 -9.34 -3.65 -1.50
N GLY A 219 -9.53 -2.51 -0.81
CA GLY A 219 -10.57 -1.52 -1.13
C GLY A 219 -10.55 -1.05 -2.58
N MET A 220 -9.38 -1.04 -3.27
CA MET A 220 -9.29 -0.72 -4.70
C MET A 220 -10.02 -1.73 -5.60
N ILE A 221 -10.30 -2.93 -5.08
CA ILE A 221 -11.07 -4.00 -5.75
C ILE A 221 -12.47 -4.10 -5.14
N GLU A 222 -12.58 -4.01 -3.81
CA GLU A 222 -13.81 -4.23 -3.06
C GLU A 222 -14.82 -3.07 -3.21
N ASP A 223 -14.31 -1.83 -3.33
CA ASP A 223 -15.12 -0.61 -3.51
C ASP A 223 -14.39 0.40 -4.41
N THR A 224 -14.17 -0.02 -5.66
CA THR A 224 -13.40 0.75 -6.65
C THR A 224 -13.97 2.14 -6.89
N ASP A 225 -15.31 2.29 -6.89
CA ASP A 225 -15.97 3.57 -7.16
C ASP A 225 -15.74 4.57 -6.03
N ALA A 226 -15.96 4.18 -4.78
CA ALA A 226 -15.69 5.05 -3.63
C ALA A 226 -14.21 5.44 -3.54
N CYS A 227 -13.30 4.51 -3.87
CA CYS A 227 -11.87 4.80 -3.94
C CYS A 227 -11.55 5.84 -5.02
N ALA A 228 -12.10 5.67 -6.23
CA ALA A 228 -11.86 6.59 -7.35
C ALA A 228 -12.38 8.00 -7.04
N ASP A 229 -13.60 8.13 -6.52
CA ASP A 229 -14.21 9.41 -6.18
C ASP A 229 -13.43 10.13 -5.08
N SER A 230 -12.97 9.39 -4.09
CA SER A 230 -12.16 9.92 -2.99
C SER A 230 -10.81 10.44 -3.48
N ILE A 231 -10.14 9.69 -4.36
CA ILE A 231 -8.86 10.10 -4.93
C ILE A 231 -9.05 11.33 -5.84
N LYS A 232 -10.09 11.37 -6.68
CA LYS A 232 -10.40 12.55 -7.51
C LYS A 232 -10.62 13.79 -6.65
N THR A 233 -11.38 13.65 -5.55
CA THR A 233 -11.63 14.75 -4.60
C THR A 233 -10.33 15.21 -3.97
N PHE A 234 -9.49 14.29 -3.52
CA PHE A 234 -8.19 14.61 -2.92
C PHE A 234 -7.26 15.33 -3.91
N LEU A 235 -7.19 14.87 -5.15
CA LEU A 235 -6.36 15.48 -6.18
C LEU A 235 -6.78 16.92 -6.54
N GLN A 236 -7.97 17.37 -6.17
CA GLN A 236 -8.37 18.77 -6.30
C GLN A 236 -7.74 19.66 -5.21
N THR A 237 -7.26 19.08 -4.12
CA THR A 237 -6.64 19.79 -2.99
C THR A 237 -5.11 19.85 -3.04
N THR A 238 -4.49 19.09 -3.93
CA THR A 238 -3.02 19.00 -4.15
C THR A 238 -2.55 19.89 -5.29
#